data_a2dfd22a50b83504d741774d2e848285
#
_entry.id   a2dfd22a50b83504d741774d2e848285
#
_cell.length_a   1.000
_cell.length_b   1.000
_cell.length_c   1.000
_cell.angle_alpha   90.00
_cell.angle_beta   90.00
_cell.angle_gamma   90.00
#
_symmetry.space_group_name_H-M   'P 1'
#
loop_
_entity.id
_entity.type
_entity.pdbx_description
1 polymer ?
#
loop_
_entity_poly.entity_id
_entity_poly.type
_entity_poly.pdbx_seq_one_letter_code
_entity_poly.pdbx_strand_id
1 'polypeptide(L)'
;VDTIQVFSPSMNKNIKTCVIVPDNYKKSKKKFPVVYLLHGYSGNYATWVKSFKEVSQQVDRYGFIAIGVDGNYSSWYFNSPIDPTFKYETYIIDELVPFIDKKYKTIASREGRAISGLSMGGHGALYLSLKHQDVFGAAGSMSGGVDIRPFSEKWDIKNRLGAITDFPENWEKNTVVNLIELNQNNNLKLIIDCGVDDFFIDVNRELHQKMLALKIDHDYIERPGKHNIDYWENSLKFQLLFFYNFFHSSPIKRL
;
A
#
# COMPACT_ATOMS: atom_id res chain seq x y z
N VAL A 1 -14.23 -0.59 -15.00
CA VAL A 1 -12.76 -0.34 -14.95
C VAL A 1 -12.43 0.76 -15.94
N ASP A 2 -11.68 1.75 -15.49
CA ASP A 2 -11.22 2.88 -16.29
C ASP A 2 -9.71 3.07 -16.14
N THR A 3 -9.05 3.61 -17.17
CA THR A 3 -7.64 4.01 -17.11
C THR A 3 -7.57 5.51 -17.32
N ILE A 4 -7.05 6.21 -16.34
CA ILE A 4 -6.88 7.67 -16.37
C ILE A 4 -5.40 8.03 -16.40
N GLN A 5 -5.11 9.26 -16.79
CA GLN A 5 -3.79 9.87 -16.64
C GLN A 5 -3.87 10.98 -15.61
N VAL A 6 -2.93 10.97 -14.68
CA VAL A 6 -2.76 12.01 -13.67
C VAL A 6 -1.42 12.68 -13.92
N PHE A 7 -1.43 13.98 -14.14
CA PHE A 7 -0.20 14.74 -14.28
C PHE A 7 0.44 14.92 -12.90
N SER A 8 1.72 14.58 -12.81
CA SER A 8 2.54 14.81 -11.62
C SER A 8 3.38 16.08 -11.81
N PRO A 9 3.04 17.18 -11.16
CA PRO A 9 3.86 18.39 -11.18
C PRO A 9 5.26 18.16 -10.59
N SER A 10 5.35 17.38 -9.50
CA SER A 10 6.63 17.10 -8.83
C SER A 10 7.64 16.32 -9.68
N MET A 11 7.14 15.52 -10.64
CA MET A 11 7.96 14.72 -11.55
C MET A 11 7.85 15.16 -13.02
N ASN A 12 7.03 16.18 -13.31
CA ASN A 12 6.76 16.72 -14.66
C ASN A 12 6.41 15.64 -15.69
N LYS A 13 5.50 14.72 -15.35
CA LYS A 13 5.07 13.61 -16.23
C LYS A 13 3.64 13.18 -15.97
N ASN A 14 3.01 12.59 -17.00
CA ASN A 14 1.72 11.92 -16.85
C ASN A 14 1.93 10.48 -16.37
N ILE A 15 1.18 10.09 -15.35
CA ILE A 15 1.22 8.74 -14.76
C ILE A 15 -0.13 8.10 -14.94
N LYS A 16 -0.15 6.89 -15.49
CA LYS A 16 -1.37 6.11 -15.66
C LYS A 16 -1.85 5.55 -14.32
N THR A 17 -3.16 5.48 -14.16
CA THR A 17 -3.80 4.97 -12.95
C THR A 17 -5.04 4.18 -13.37
N CYS A 18 -5.21 2.98 -12.83
CA CYS A 18 -6.42 2.19 -13.02
C CYS A 18 -7.44 2.55 -11.94
N VAL A 19 -8.70 2.73 -12.33
CA VAL A 19 -9.80 3.01 -11.41
C VAL A 19 -10.88 1.97 -11.61
N ILE A 20 -11.24 1.26 -10.55
CA ILE A 20 -12.32 0.28 -10.53
C ILE A 20 -13.40 0.84 -9.60
N VAL A 21 -14.58 1.09 -10.15
CA VAL A 21 -15.74 1.55 -9.38
C VAL A 21 -16.77 0.43 -9.30
N PRO A 22 -17.55 0.32 -8.21
CA PRO A 22 -18.60 -0.68 -8.10
C PRO A 22 -19.74 -0.42 -9.11
N ASP A 23 -20.45 -1.45 -9.49
CA ASP A 23 -21.51 -1.41 -10.52
C ASP A 23 -22.58 -0.37 -10.23
N ASN A 24 -22.92 -0.18 -8.96
CA ASN A 24 -23.89 0.81 -8.53
C ASN A 24 -23.38 2.25 -8.49
N TYR A 25 -22.09 2.50 -8.79
CA TYR A 25 -21.43 3.79 -8.64
C TYR A 25 -22.16 4.93 -9.38
N LYS A 26 -22.54 4.71 -10.65
CA LYS A 26 -23.19 5.75 -11.47
C LYS A 26 -24.57 6.13 -10.92
N LYS A 27 -25.32 5.15 -10.43
CA LYS A 27 -26.68 5.32 -9.90
C LYS A 27 -26.72 5.84 -8.46
N SER A 28 -25.64 5.64 -7.70
CA SER A 28 -25.56 6.05 -6.31
C SER A 28 -25.29 7.54 -6.16
N LYS A 29 -25.98 8.18 -5.21
CA LYS A 29 -25.65 9.53 -4.72
C LYS A 29 -24.69 9.51 -3.52
N LYS A 30 -24.38 8.32 -2.98
CA LYS A 30 -23.51 8.15 -1.82
C LYS A 30 -22.04 8.31 -2.24
N LYS A 31 -21.21 8.67 -1.27
CA LYS A 31 -19.75 8.61 -1.39
C LYS A 31 -19.27 7.20 -1.02
N PHE A 32 -18.14 6.80 -1.58
CA PHE A 32 -17.55 5.47 -1.43
C PHE A 32 -16.19 5.55 -0.72
N PRO A 33 -15.86 4.58 0.13
CA PRO A 33 -14.49 4.40 0.58
C PRO A 33 -13.55 4.11 -0.60
N VAL A 34 -12.26 4.30 -0.40
CA VAL A 34 -11.24 4.10 -1.43
C VAL A 34 -10.12 3.19 -0.92
N VAL A 35 -9.75 2.20 -1.71
CA VAL A 35 -8.58 1.34 -1.47
C VAL A 35 -7.55 1.60 -2.56
N TYR A 36 -6.37 2.09 -2.18
CA TYR A 36 -5.22 2.25 -3.07
C TYR A 36 -4.42 0.96 -3.09
N LEU A 37 -4.16 0.43 -4.29
CA LEU A 37 -3.50 -0.85 -4.51
C LEU A 37 -2.16 -0.65 -5.21
N LEU A 38 -1.07 -0.97 -4.53
CA LEU A 38 0.30 -0.77 -4.97
C LEU A 38 0.89 -2.08 -5.54
N HIS A 39 1.38 -2.04 -6.77
CA HIS A 39 2.01 -3.20 -7.42
C HIS A 39 3.43 -3.49 -6.89
N GLY A 40 3.94 -4.69 -7.16
CA GLY A 40 5.31 -5.08 -6.86
C GLY A 40 6.34 -4.56 -7.87
N TYR A 41 7.61 -4.87 -7.62
CA TYR A 41 8.73 -4.58 -8.54
C TYR A 41 8.39 -5.07 -9.95
N SER A 42 8.74 -4.29 -10.96
CA SER A 42 8.45 -4.51 -12.38
C SER A 42 6.96 -4.50 -12.80
N GLY A 43 6.04 -4.26 -11.88
CA GLY A 43 4.62 -4.10 -12.18
C GLY A 43 4.27 -2.71 -12.75
N ASN A 44 2.97 -2.44 -12.84
CA ASN A 44 2.43 -1.15 -13.28
C ASN A 44 0.97 -0.98 -12.84
N TYR A 45 0.34 0.15 -13.18
CA TYR A 45 -1.05 0.49 -12.86
C TYR A 45 -2.08 -0.60 -13.21
N ALA A 46 -1.81 -1.43 -14.21
CA ALA A 46 -2.75 -2.45 -14.71
C ALA A 46 -2.58 -3.82 -14.01
N THR A 47 -1.59 -3.99 -13.13
CA THR A 47 -1.31 -5.26 -12.44
C THR A 47 -2.57 -5.84 -11.81
N TRP A 48 -3.34 -5.02 -11.09
CA TRP A 48 -4.52 -5.47 -10.34
C TRP A 48 -5.71 -5.92 -11.19
N VAL A 49 -5.80 -5.45 -12.43
CA VAL A 49 -6.87 -5.87 -13.37
C VAL A 49 -6.44 -6.95 -14.34
N LYS A 50 -5.13 -7.08 -14.59
CA LYS A 50 -4.61 -8.09 -15.52
C LYS A 50 -4.25 -9.41 -14.84
N SER A 51 -3.70 -9.33 -13.63
CA SER A 51 -3.17 -10.49 -12.92
C SER A 51 -4.09 -11.02 -11.81
N PHE A 52 -5.07 -10.24 -11.36
CA PHE A 52 -6.01 -10.59 -10.29
C PHE A 52 -7.42 -10.72 -10.83
N LYS A 53 -7.95 -11.95 -10.83
CA LYS A 53 -9.23 -12.26 -11.48
C LYS A 53 -10.46 -11.69 -10.77
N GLU A 54 -10.39 -11.56 -9.44
CA GLU A 54 -11.57 -11.28 -8.62
C GLU A 54 -11.64 -9.81 -8.10
N VAL A 55 -10.67 -8.94 -8.43
CA VAL A 55 -10.63 -7.58 -7.87
C VAL A 55 -11.93 -6.81 -8.14
N SER A 56 -12.45 -6.86 -9.37
CA SER A 56 -13.69 -6.16 -9.72
C SER A 56 -14.90 -6.71 -8.95
N GLN A 57 -14.98 -8.02 -8.76
CA GLN A 57 -16.05 -8.66 -7.98
C GLN A 57 -15.97 -8.27 -6.50
N GLN A 58 -14.76 -8.17 -5.95
CA GLN A 58 -14.56 -7.73 -4.56
C GLN A 58 -14.93 -6.24 -4.38
N VAL A 59 -14.61 -5.40 -5.37
CA VAL A 59 -15.02 -3.99 -5.41
C VAL A 59 -16.56 -3.88 -5.34
N ASP A 60 -17.28 -4.67 -6.13
CA ASP A 60 -18.75 -4.71 -6.11
C ASP A 60 -19.28 -5.23 -4.79
N ARG A 61 -18.73 -6.34 -4.30
CA ARG A 61 -19.16 -7.00 -3.06
C ARG A 61 -19.05 -6.08 -1.85
N TYR A 62 -17.94 -5.35 -1.74
CA TYR A 62 -17.64 -4.52 -0.56
C TYR A 62 -18.01 -3.04 -0.75
N GLY A 63 -18.33 -2.61 -1.96
CA GLY A 63 -18.83 -1.26 -2.22
C GLY A 63 -17.80 -0.16 -1.98
N PHE A 64 -16.56 -0.33 -2.42
CA PHE A 64 -15.52 0.70 -2.41
C PHE A 64 -14.98 0.97 -3.82
N ILE A 65 -14.19 2.03 -3.98
CA ILE A 65 -13.44 2.33 -5.20
C ILE A 65 -12.03 1.76 -5.03
N ALA A 66 -11.51 0.99 -6.00
CA ALA A 66 -10.12 0.57 -5.99
C ALA A 66 -9.30 1.38 -6.99
N ILE A 67 -8.11 1.81 -6.57
CA ILE A 67 -7.17 2.61 -7.36
C ILE A 67 -5.88 1.81 -7.56
N GLY A 68 -5.65 1.30 -8.77
CA GLY A 68 -4.39 0.67 -9.16
C GLY A 68 -3.35 1.73 -9.48
N VAL A 69 -2.45 1.97 -8.54
CA VAL A 69 -1.43 3.01 -8.61
C VAL A 69 -0.24 2.52 -9.44
N ASP A 70 0.30 3.37 -10.33
CA ASP A 70 1.58 3.13 -10.97
C ASP A 70 2.72 3.69 -10.12
N GLY A 71 3.54 2.79 -9.60
CA GLY A 71 4.74 3.10 -8.83
C GLY A 71 6.03 3.02 -9.65
N ASN A 72 5.95 3.02 -10.99
CA ASN A 72 7.09 2.75 -11.86
C ASN A 72 7.71 1.35 -11.60
N TYR A 73 8.68 0.99 -12.41
CA TYR A 73 9.34 -0.33 -12.35
C TYR A 73 9.95 -0.64 -10.99
N SER A 74 10.57 0.37 -10.32
CA SER A 74 11.39 0.17 -9.12
C SER A 74 11.43 1.40 -8.19
N SER A 75 10.34 2.16 -8.07
CA SER A 75 10.35 3.36 -7.23
C SER A 75 10.38 3.07 -5.73
N TRP A 76 9.96 1.89 -5.30
CA TRP A 76 9.70 1.55 -3.89
C TRP A 76 8.76 2.54 -3.19
N TYR A 77 8.10 3.39 -4.01
CA TYR A 77 7.19 4.44 -3.58
C TYR A 77 7.85 5.55 -2.75
N PHE A 78 9.19 5.67 -2.87
CA PHE A 78 9.96 6.71 -2.18
C PHE A 78 9.89 8.07 -2.86
N ASN A 79 10.13 9.11 -2.08
CA ASN A 79 10.83 10.29 -2.56
C ASN A 79 12.32 10.00 -2.49
N SER A 80 12.93 9.66 -3.62
CA SER A 80 14.35 9.31 -3.64
C SER A 80 15.22 10.49 -3.16
N PRO A 81 16.09 10.28 -2.15
CA PRO A 81 17.01 11.32 -1.70
C PRO A 81 18.16 11.59 -2.68
N ILE A 82 18.39 10.68 -3.64
CA ILE A 82 19.52 10.78 -4.59
C ILE A 82 19.06 11.00 -6.04
N ASP A 83 17.79 10.70 -6.38
CA ASP A 83 17.25 10.88 -7.71
C ASP A 83 15.99 11.77 -7.67
N PRO A 84 16.11 13.06 -7.99
CA PRO A 84 14.99 14.01 -7.90
C PRO A 84 13.85 13.73 -8.86
N THR A 85 14.03 12.84 -9.84
CA THR A 85 12.99 12.44 -10.79
C THR A 85 12.06 11.37 -10.22
N PHE A 86 12.37 10.81 -9.03
CA PHE A 86 11.56 9.83 -8.31
C PHE A 86 10.94 10.46 -7.06
N LYS A 87 9.74 11.01 -7.19
CA LYS A 87 8.95 11.65 -6.12
C LYS A 87 7.61 10.93 -5.92
N TYR A 88 7.64 9.59 -5.75
CA TYR A 88 6.43 8.78 -5.71
C TYR A 88 5.63 8.91 -4.41
N GLU A 89 6.27 9.21 -3.29
CA GLU A 89 5.59 9.59 -2.05
C GLU A 89 4.77 10.89 -2.26
N THR A 90 5.40 11.96 -2.74
CA THR A 90 4.72 13.22 -3.08
C THR A 90 3.60 13.00 -4.10
N TYR A 91 3.89 12.22 -5.16
CA TYR A 91 2.89 11.92 -6.18
C TYR A 91 1.63 11.28 -5.59
N ILE A 92 1.78 10.29 -4.74
CA ILE A 92 0.61 9.56 -4.19
C ILE A 92 -0.14 10.44 -3.19
N ILE A 93 0.57 11.08 -2.28
CA ILE A 93 -0.02 11.82 -1.15
C ILE A 93 -0.59 13.15 -1.59
N ASP A 94 0.21 13.95 -2.29
CA ASP A 94 -0.11 15.36 -2.55
C ASP A 94 -0.78 15.59 -3.91
N GLU A 95 -0.65 14.64 -4.85
CA GLU A 95 -1.14 14.81 -6.22
C GLU A 95 -2.26 13.81 -6.57
N LEU A 96 -2.03 12.49 -6.41
CA LEU A 96 -3.00 11.46 -6.80
C LEU A 96 -4.21 11.43 -5.86
N VAL A 97 -4.02 11.39 -4.55
CA VAL A 97 -5.14 11.31 -3.58
C VAL A 97 -6.08 12.49 -3.74
N PRO A 98 -5.63 13.76 -3.75
CA PRO A 98 -6.52 14.90 -3.98
C PRO A 98 -7.18 14.90 -5.36
N PHE A 99 -6.48 14.43 -6.40
CA PHE A 99 -7.05 14.30 -7.73
C PHE A 99 -8.21 13.30 -7.76
N ILE A 100 -8.05 12.13 -7.12
CA ILE A 100 -9.09 11.10 -7.02
C ILE A 100 -10.30 11.63 -6.25
N ASP A 101 -10.08 12.30 -5.13
CA ASP A 101 -11.15 12.86 -4.30
C ASP A 101 -11.95 13.95 -5.04
N LYS A 102 -11.28 14.73 -5.88
CA LYS A 102 -11.93 15.75 -6.72
C LYS A 102 -12.74 15.14 -7.86
N LYS A 103 -12.25 14.02 -8.43
CA LYS A 103 -12.82 13.43 -9.65
C LYS A 103 -13.90 12.40 -9.38
N TYR A 104 -13.84 11.70 -8.25
CA TYR A 104 -14.75 10.61 -7.91
C TYR A 104 -15.54 10.88 -6.62
N LYS A 105 -16.64 10.15 -6.43
CA LYS A 105 -17.50 10.25 -5.23
C LYS A 105 -16.85 9.53 -4.05
N THR A 106 -15.76 10.06 -3.52
CA THR A 106 -15.00 9.46 -2.42
C THR A 106 -15.42 9.99 -1.06
N ILE A 107 -15.21 9.19 -0.01
CA ILE A 107 -15.16 9.67 1.38
C ILE A 107 -13.75 10.24 1.57
N ALA A 108 -13.62 11.56 1.40
CA ALA A 108 -12.34 12.27 1.35
C ALA A 108 -11.76 12.53 2.76
N SER A 109 -11.66 11.46 3.57
CA SER A 109 -11.03 11.49 4.90
C SER A 109 -10.25 10.21 5.13
N ARG A 110 -9.38 10.17 6.14
CA ARG A 110 -8.60 8.98 6.48
C ARG A 110 -9.46 7.76 6.84
N GLU A 111 -10.63 7.99 7.41
CA GLU A 111 -11.60 6.94 7.76
C GLU A 111 -12.21 6.28 6.52
N GLY A 112 -12.20 6.97 5.39
CA GLY A 112 -12.65 6.48 4.09
C GLY A 112 -11.53 5.98 3.20
N ARG A 113 -10.25 5.94 3.64
CA ARG A 113 -9.11 5.54 2.82
C ARG A 113 -8.30 4.41 3.45
N ALA A 114 -8.02 3.41 2.63
CA ALA A 114 -7.08 2.35 2.94
C ALA A 114 -6.05 2.21 1.80
N ILE A 115 -4.91 1.63 2.11
CA ILE A 115 -3.83 1.36 1.17
C ILE A 115 -3.31 -0.06 1.37
N SER A 116 -3.08 -0.78 0.29
CA SER A 116 -2.45 -2.11 0.35
C SER A 116 -1.55 -2.33 -0.85
N GLY A 117 -0.71 -3.33 -0.77
CA GLY A 117 0.15 -3.70 -1.89
C GLY A 117 0.85 -5.02 -1.69
N LEU A 118 1.51 -5.49 -2.74
CA LEU A 118 2.28 -6.71 -2.74
C LEU A 118 3.77 -6.43 -2.95
N SER A 119 4.65 -7.17 -2.27
CA SER A 119 6.11 -7.08 -2.46
C SER A 119 6.64 -5.65 -2.24
N MET A 120 7.24 -5.01 -3.26
CA MET A 120 7.59 -3.59 -3.26
C MET A 120 6.38 -2.71 -2.85
N GLY A 121 5.17 -3.05 -3.34
CA GLY A 121 3.94 -2.33 -2.98
C GLY A 121 3.49 -2.58 -1.55
N GLY A 122 3.78 -3.75 -0.98
CA GLY A 122 3.54 -4.04 0.44
C GLY A 122 4.41 -3.19 1.36
N HIS A 123 5.69 -3.04 1.01
CA HIS A 123 6.56 -2.04 1.62
C HIS A 123 5.98 -0.63 1.47
N GLY A 124 5.66 -0.23 0.23
CA GLY A 124 5.16 1.11 -0.08
C GLY A 124 3.86 1.46 0.66
N ALA A 125 2.94 0.50 0.80
CA ALA A 125 1.68 0.72 1.52
C ALA A 125 1.91 1.03 3.01
N LEU A 126 2.77 0.26 3.67
CA LEU A 126 3.14 0.52 5.07
C LEU A 126 3.98 1.79 5.22
N TYR A 127 4.97 1.99 4.34
CA TYR A 127 5.82 3.17 4.33
C TYR A 127 5.01 4.47 4.23
N LEU A 128 4.12 4.55 3.24
CA LEU A 128 3.29 5.74 3.02
C LEU A 128 2.29 5.96 4.16
N SER A 129 1.60 4.92 4.61
CA SER A 129 0.57 5.05 5.64
C SER A 129 1.14 5.38 7.02
N LEU A 130 2.31 4.85 7.38
CA LEU A 130 2.97 5.18 8.64
C LEU A 130 3.42 6.65 8.69
N LYS A 131 3.90 7.18 7.58
CA LYS A 131 4.32 8.58 7.47
C LYS A 131 3.15 9.56 7.31
N HIS A 132 2.03 9.11 6.75
CA HIS A 132 0.85 9.92 6.41
C HIS A 132 -0.43 9.37 7.02
N GLN A 133 -0.45 9.26 8.36
CA GLN A 133 -1.59 8.74 9.12
C GLN A 133 -2.81 9.69 9.08
N ASP A 134 -2.63 10.91 8.67
CA ASP A 134 -3.69 11.89 8.37
C ASP A 134 -4.41 11.58 7.04
N VAL A 135 -3.75 10.86 6.13
CA VAL A 135 -4.29 10.49 4.81
C VAL A 135 -4.95 9.12 4.84
N PHE A 136 -4.34 8.11 5.46
CA PHE A 136 -4.82 6.73 5.52
C PHE A 136 -5.21 6.31 6.93
N GLY A 137 -6.34 5.61 7.07
CA GLY A 137 -6.79 5.06 8.36
C GLY A 137 -6.50 3.56 8.51
N ALA A 138 -6.28 2.85 7.39
CA ALA A 138 -5.91 1.45 7.39
C ALA A 138 -4.87 1.13 6.31
N ALA A 139 -3.98 0.19 6.59
CA ALA A 139 -2.98 -0.27 5.64
C ALA A 139 -2.77 -1.77 5.70
N GLY A 140 -2.37 -2.34 4.56
CA GLY A 140 -2.07 -3.76 4.44
C GLY A 140 -0.84 -4.05 3.61
N SER A 141 -0.18 -5.16 3.92
CA SER A 141 1.00 -5.65 3.21
C SER A 141 0.86 -7.12 2.88
N MET A 142 1.08 -7.48 1.63
CA MET A 142 1.17 -8.86 1.16
C MET A 142 2.60 -9.15 0.73
N SER A 143 3.31 -10.02 1.46
CA SER A 143 4.72 -10.35 1.19
C SER A 143 5.60 -9.10 1.03
N GLY A 144 5.42 -8.09 1.87
CA GLY A 144 6.15 -6.83 1.75
C GLY A 144 7.63 -6.95 2.11
N GLY A 145 8.50 -6.24 1.38
CA GLY A 145 9.91 -6.07 1.75
C GLY A 145 10.06 -5.10 2.92
N VAL A 146 9.54 -5.45 4.09
CA VAL A 146 9.39 -4.54 5.25
C VAL A 146 10.72 -4.19 5.93
N ASP A 147 11.75 -5.01 5.78
CA ASP A 147 13.15 -4.62 5.99
C ASP A 147 13.89 -4.80 4.67
N ILE A 148 14.32 -3.69 4.08
CA ILE A 148 15.02 -3.66 2.79
C ILE A 148 16.54 -3.78 2.91
N ARG A 149 17.08 -3.61 4.10
CA ARG A 149 18.54 -3.55 4.36
C ARG A 149 19.28 -4.85 4.02
N PRO A 150 18.73 -6.06 4.30
CA PRO A 150 19.35 -7.32 3.88
C PRO A 150 19.41 -7.53 2.37
N PHE A 151 18.66 -6.73 1.61
CA PHE A 151 18.48 -6.86 0.16
C PHE A 151 19.06 -5.68 -0.62
N SER A 152 20.10 -5.03 -0.10
CA SER A 152 20.65 -3.77 -0.62
C SER A 152 21.05 -3.81 -2.10
N GLU A 153 21.44 -4.98 -2.63
CA GLU A 153 21.83 -5.16 -4.02
C GLU A 153 20.68 -5.67 -4.93
N LYS A 154 19.46 -5.75 -4.38
CA LYS A 154 18.30 -6.30 -5.10
C LYS A 154 17.33 -5.19 -5.52
N TRP A 155 16.56 -5.47 -6.59
CA TRP A 155 15.38 -4.71 -7.03
C TRP A 155 15.58 -3.19 -7.13
N ASP A 156 16.77 -2.76 -7.54
CA ASP A 156 17.16 -1.35 -7.74
C ASP A 156 17.00 -0.44 -6.50
N ILE A 157 16.91 -0.99 -5.30
CA ILE A 157 16.73 -0.19 -4.07
C ILE A 157 17.88 0.82 -3.93
N LYS A 158 19.12 0.38 -4.16
CA LYS A 158 20.28 1.28 -4.11
C LYS A 158 20.24 2.42 -5.12
N ASN A 159 19.53 2.23 -6.25
CA ASN A 159 19.33 3.30 -7.23
C ASN A 159 18.36 4.37 -6.73
N ARG A 160 17.60 4.08 -5.66
CA ARG A 160 16.68 5.03 -5.02
C ARG A 160 17.26 5.63 -3.74
N LEU A 161 18.07 4.88 -2.98
CA LEU A 161 18.55 5.28 -1.65
C LEU A 161 20.06 5.56 -1.59
N GLY A 162 20.83 5.22 -2.63
CA GLY A 162 22.29 5.18 -2.63
C GLY A 162 22.82 3.86 -2.08
N ALA A 163 24.11 3.60 -2.21
CA ALA A 163 24.73 2.42 -1.61
C ALA A 163 24.57 2.48 -0.08
N ILE A 164 24.22 1.35 0.54
CA ILE A 164 23.97 1.31 1.99
C ILE A 164 25.21 1.67 2.81
N THR A 165 26.41 1.38 2.27
CA THR A 165 27.71 1.75 2.88
C THR A 165 27.94 3.26 2.93
N ASP A 166 27.44 3.99 1.92
CA ASP A 166 27.69 5.42 1.74
C ASP A 166 26.56 6.28 2.32
N PHE A 167 25.33 5.73 2.31
CA PHE A 167 24.12 6.41 2.72
C PHE A 167 23.26 5.57 3.70
N PRO A 168 23.82 5.05 4.80
CA PRO A 168 23.08 4.16 5.72
C PRO A 168 21.83 4.82 6.28
N GLU A 169 21.83 6.13 6.54
CA GLU A 169 20.67 6.85 7.05
C GLU A 169 19.48 6.86 6.09
N ASN A 170 19.72 6.83 4.76
CA ASN A 170 18.63 6.75 3.80
C ASN A 170 17.87 5.41 3.93
N TRP A 171 18.60 4.34 4.22
CA TRP A 171 18.03 3.01 4.43
C TRP A 171 17.27 2.95 5.74
N GLU A 172 17.85 3.45 6.83
CA GLU A 172 17.19 3.49 8.14
C GLU A 172 15.87 4.27 8.11
N LYS A 173 15.88 5.45 7.48
CA LYS A 173 14.70 6.34 7.39
C LYS A 173 13.57 5.81 6.48
N ASN A 174 13.88 4.86 5.60
CA ASN A 174 12.95 4.34 4.60
C ASN A 174 12.60 2.86 4.81
N THR A 175 13.02 2.23 5.91
CA THR A 175 12.72 0.84 6.27
C THR A 175 11.49 0.76 7.18
N VAL A 176 10.48 -0.01 6.80
CA VAL A 176 9.21 -0.12 7.54
C VAL A 176 9.40 -0.61 8.97
N VAL A 177 10.31 -1.57 9.20
CA VAL A 177 10.62 -2.07 10.57
C VAL A 177 11.04 -0.94 11.51
N ASN A 178 11.67 0.12 11.01
CA ASN A 178 12.01 1.29 11.82
C ASN A 178 10.82 2.26 11.94
N LEU A 179 10.08 2.46 10.86
CA LEU A 179 8.97 3.40 10.82
C LEU A 179 7.75 2.93 11.64
N ILE A 180 7.65 1.63 11.97
CA ILE A 180 6.48 1.10 12.68
C ILE A 180 6.24 1.77 14.05
N GLU A 181 7.28 2.33 14.65
CA GLU A 181 7.20 3.07 15.91
C GLU A 181 6.32 4.32 15.81
N LEU A 182 6.10 4.86 14.62
CA LEU A 182 5.16 5.96 14.38
C LEU A 182 3.70 5.60 14.69
N ASN A 183 3.38 4.29 14.78
CA ASN A 183 2.02 3.82 15.09
C ASN A 183 1.84 3.32 16.54
N GLN A 184 2.69 3.70 17.49
CA GLN A 184 2.55 3.28 18.89
C GLN A 184 1.23 3.73 19.54
N ASN A 185 0.56 4.72 19.01
CA ASN A 185 -0.77 5.18 19.43
C ASN A 185 -1.94 4.38 18.81
N ASN A 186 -1.67 3.38 18.00
CA ASN A 186 -2.65 2.52 17.31
C ASN A 186 -3.68 3.29 16.43
N ASN A 187 -3.31 4.45 15.91
CA ASN A 187 -4.17 5.24 15.04
C ASN A 187 -4.41 4.59 13.68
N LEU A 188 -3.40 3.91 13.14
CA LEU A 188 -3.48 3.20 11.85
C LEU A 188 -3.83 1.73 12.10
N LYS A 189 -4.84 1.20 11.39
CA LYS A 189 -5.20 -0.22 11.42
C LYS A 189 -4.36 -1.00 10.41
N LEU A 190 -3.76 -2.11 10.85
CA LEU A 190 -2.76 -2.82 10.08
C LEU A 190 -3.13 -4.30 9.87
N ILE A 191 -2.90 -4.79 8.65
CA ILE A 191 -2.93 -6.21 8.30
C ILE A 191 -1.67 -6.58 7.52
N ILE A 192 -0.93 -7.58 7.99
CA ILE A 192 0.31 -8.08 7.39
C ILE A 192 0.10 -9.55 7.02
N ASP A 193 0.49 -9.92 5.81
CA ASP A 193 0.30 -11.26 5.28
C ASP A 193 1.55 -11.70 4.49
N CYS A 194 2.09 -12.89 4.79
CA CYS A 194 3.25 -13.42 4.09
C CYS A 194 3.20 -14.94 3.99
N GLY A 195 3.62 -15.49 2.85
CA GLY A 195 3.73 -16.94 2.65
C GLY A 195 4.91 -17.52 3.43
N VAL A 196 4.74 -18.74 4.00
CA VAL A 196 5.79 -19.39 4.80
C VAL A 196 7.03 -19.78 3.99
N ASP A 197 6.88 -19.93 2.66
CA ASP A 197 7.97 -20.23 1.73
C ASP A 197 8.43 -18.98 0.93
N ASP A 198 8.00 -17.79 1.36
CA ASP A 198 8.38 -16.51 0.75
C ASP A 198 9.75 -16.07 1.25
N PHE A 199 10.59 -15.52 0.36
CA PHE A 199 11.92 -15.03 0.74
C PHE A 199 11.89 -13.80 1.66
N PHE A 200 10.73 -13.14 1.82
CA PHE A 200 10.52 -12.06 2.79
C PHE A 200 9.91 -12.52 4.11
N ILE A 201 9.71 -13.84 4.33
CA ILE A 201 9.01 -14.31 5.52
C ILE A 201 9.71 -13.89 6.83
N ASP A 202 11.04 -13.98 6.88
CA ASP A 202 11.79 -13.70 8.11
C ASP A 202 11.68 -12.22 8.50
N VAL A 203 11.82 -11.29 7.55
CA VAL A 203 11.66 -9.85 7.85
C VAL A 203 10.21 -9.48 8.22
N ASN A 204 9.21 -10.21 7.71
CA ASN A 204 7.81 -10.02 8.13
C ASN A 204 7.58 -10.57 9.54
N ARG A 205 8.19 -11.69 9.93
CA ARG A 205 8.17 -12.22 11.30
C ARG A 205 8.84 -11.26 12.29
N GLU A 206 9.99 -10.69 11.92
CA GLU A 206 10.68 -9.68 12.73
C GLU A 206 9.80 -8.44 12.95
N LEU A 207 9.14 -7.94 11.90
CA LEU A 207 8.19 -6.84 12.02
C LEU A 207 7.04 -7.20 12.97
N HIS A 208 6.45 -8.39 12.83
CA HIS A 208 5.38 -8.90 13.71
C HIS A 208 5.85 -8.93 15.18
N GLN A 209 7.02 -9.51 15.47
CA GLN A 209 7.55 -9.56 16.81
C GLN A 209 7.82 -8.16 17.40
N LYS A 210 8.34 -7.23 16.58
CA LYS A 210 8.51 -5.83 16.98
C LYS A 210 7.17 -5.16 17.32
N MET A 211 6.13 -5.39 16.50
CA MET A 211 4.80 -4.82 16.77
C MET A 211 4.18 -5.38 18.06
N LEU A 212 4.35 -6.68 18.33
CA LEU A 212 3.92 -7.28 19.61
C LEU A 212 4.64 -6.65 20.81
N ALA A 213 5.96 -6.49 20.72
CA ALA A 213 6.76 -5.87 21.78
C ALA A 213 6.35 -4.40 22.05
N LEU A 214 5.99 -3.67 20.99
CA LEU A 214 5.54 -2.27 21.07
C LEU A 214 4.03 -2.14 21.38
N LYS A 215 3.29 -3.24 21.50
CA LYS A 215 1.83 -3.28 21.71
C LYS A 215 1.06 -2.55 20.60
N ILE A 216 1.53 -2.68 19.37
CA ILE A 216 0.85 -2.15 18.19
C ILE A 216 -0.19 -3.17 17.72
N ASP A 217 -1.46 -2.77 17.70
CA ASP A 217 -2.58 -3.60 17.24
C ASP A 217 -2.45 -3.90 15.74
N HIS A 218 -2.47 -5.18 15.35
CA HIS A 218 -2.41 -5.59 13.94
C HIS A 218 -2.93 -7.02 13.74
N ASP A 219 -3.43 -7.29 12.54
CA ASP A 219 -3.67 -8.65 12.07
C ASP A 219 -2.39 -9.17 11.39
N TYR A 220 -1.94 -10.36 11.77
CA TYR A 220 -0.79 -11.02 11.15
C TYR A 220 -1.19 -12.42 10.66
N ILE A 221 -0.91 -12.71 9.38
CA ILE A 221 -1.32 -13.94 8.72
C ILE A 221 -0.11 -14.58 8.05
N GLU A 222 0.16 -15.83 8.40
CA GLU A 222 1.06 -16.72 7.66
C GLU A 222 0.25 -17.88 7.09
N ARG A 223 0.52 -18.24 5.84
CA ARG A 223 -0.08 -19.40 5.17
C ARG A 223 0.95 -20.11 4.29
N PRO A 224 0.75 -21.42 4.00
CA PRO A 224 1.53 -22.08 2.97
C PRO A 224 1.49 -21.31 1.65
N GLY A 225 2.65 -21.04 1.06
CA GLY A 225 2.76 -20.33 -0.21
C GLY A 225 4.06 -19.56 -0.35
N LYS A 226 4.28 -19.07 -1.58
CA LYS A 226 5.52 -18.44 -2.05
C LYS A 226 5.26 -17.01 -2.53
N HIS A 227 6.31 -16.31 -2.92
CA HIS A 227 6.28 -14.97 -3.51
C HIS A 227 5.72 -14.99 -4.94
N ASN A 228 4.40 -15.20 -5.09
CA ASN A 228 3.76 -15.33 -6.40
C ASN A 228 2.29 -14.86 -6.40
N ILE A 229 1.73 -14.73 -7.62
CA ILE A 229 0.37 -14.25 -7.84
C ILE A 229 -0.67 -15.15 -7.16
N ASP A 230 -0.52 -16.47 -7.18
CA ASP A 230 -1.50 -17.40 -6.59
C ASP A 230 -1.66 -17.16 -5.09
N TYR A 231 -0.53 -16.90 -4.39
CA TYR A 231 -0.55 -16.54 -2.99
C TYR A 231 -1.25 -15.19 -2.77
N TRP A 232 -0.87 -14.17 -3.54
CA TRP A 232 -1.40 -12.81 -3.37
C TRP A 232 -2.87 -12.67 -3.76
N GLU A 233 -3.36 -13.46 -4.75
CA GLU A 233 -4.79 -13.47 -5.10
C GLU A 233 -5.64 -13.98 -3.92
N ASN A 234 -5.15 -14.98 -3.18
CA ASN A 234 -5.79 -15.42 -1.96
C ASN A 234 -5.67 -14.37 -0.84
N SER A 235 -4.47 -13.83 -0.61
CA SER A 235 -4.21 -12.80 0.42
C SER A 235 -5.05 -11.56 0.25
N LEU A 236 -5.27 -11.12 -0.99
CA LEU A 236 -6.07 -9.95 -1.29
C LEU A 236 -7.50 -10.04 -0.71
N LYS A 237 -8.11 -11.22 -0.69
CA LYS A 237 -9.45 -11.44 -0.12
C LYS A 237 -9.51 -11.06 1.36
N PHE A 238 -8.47 -11.42 2.12
CA PHE A 238 -8.38 -11.09 3.55
C PHE A 238 -8.08 -9.60 3.77
N GLN A 239 -7.22 -9.01 2.93
CA GLN A 239 -6.93 -7.58 2.96
C GLN A 239 -8.22 -6.76 2.72
N LEU A 240 -8.98 -7.10 1.68
CA LEU A 240 -10.20 -6.36 1.32
C LEU A 240 -11.32 -6.57 2.34
N LEU A 241 -11.44 -7.75 2.96
CA LEU A 241 -12.35 -7.98 4.08
C LEU A 241 -11.96 -7.14 5.31
N PHE A 242 -10.67 -7.06 5.63
CA PHE A 242 -10.17 -6.22 6.71
C PHE A 242 -10.53 -4.74 6.49
N PHE A 243 -10.34 -4.23 5.27
CA PHE A 243 -10.71 -2.85 4.95
C PHE A 243 -12.22 -2.64 4.95
N TYR A 244 -13.02 -3.60 4.48
CA TYR A 244 -14.47 -3.53 4.60
C TYR A 244 -14.89 -3.38 6.06
N ASN A 245 -14.34 -4.20 6.95
CA ASN A 245 -14.63 -4.11 8.39
C ASN A 245 -14.17 -2.76 8.96
N PHE A 246 -13.00 -2.25 8.57
CA PHE A 246 -12.52 -0.93 8.97
C PHE A 246 -13.50 0.17 8.56
N PHE A 247 -13.96 0.21 7.31
CA PHE A 247 -14.88 1.23 6.80
C PHE A 247 -16.27 1.18 7.43
N HIS A 248 -16.67 0.03 7.99
CA HIS A 248 -17.98 -0.18 8.60
C HIS A 248 -17.93 -0.29 10.13
N SER A 249 -16.74 -0.26 10.73
CA SER A 249 -16.62 -0.22 12.19
C SER A 249 -17.16 1.11 12.68
N SER A 250 -18.27 1.09 13.40
CA SER A 250 -18.62 2.20 14.29
C SER A 250 -17.45 2.41 15.26
N PRO A 251 -17.13 3.64 15.69
CA PRO A 251 -16.10 3.85 16.69
C PRO A 251 -16.49 3.05 17.93
N ILE A 252 -15.83 1.91 18.13
CA ILE A 252 -15.97 1.12 19.35
C ILE A 252 -15.44 2.03 20.47
N LYS A 253 -16.34 2.59 21.25
CA LYS A 253 -15.97 3.18 22.54
C LYS A 253 -15.31 2.06 23.33
N ARG A 254 -13.98 2.06 23.43
CA ARG A 254 -13.29 1.24 24.42
C ARG A 254 -13.77 1.73 25.79
N LEU A 255 -14.54 0.88 26.48
CA LEU A 255 -14.93 1.05 27.87
C LEU A 255 -13.69 0.90 28.77
#